data_2d04508440467f9e43aa9e75b1ba2f1b
#
_entry.id   2d04508440467f9e43aa9e75b1ba2f1b
#
_cell.length_a   1.000
_cell.length_b   1.000
_cell.length_c   1.000
_cell.angle_alpha   90.00
_cell.angle_beta   90.00
_cell.angle_gamma   90.00
#
_symmetry.space_group_name_H-M   'P 1'
#
loop_
_entity.id
_entity.type
_entity.pdbx_description
1 polymer ?
#
loop_
_entity_poly.entity_id
_entity_poly.type
_entity_poly.pdbx_seq_one_letter_code
_entity_poly.pdbx_strand_id
1 'polypeptide(L)'
;MNSGKTMLKITRCLYCMLLCFLFFFTMPLAEAAKASTETRAAFPAVLMYHDIKTRPLNNFDVTREDFCAQLDWLKQKGYRTLSMEEFIDGMSKQSFPKKSVLITFDDGYEGIYLLAAPELRKRNMHATFFIFPKAIDTALKGYPYVTLKELKELAADPLFSIGSHTMSHPYLTQISPQEKKKEISDSKAYLEKLTGKPVTALAYPYGDYDASVIAELKEAGYKAGFAVNDRGTANEPARYSIPRIYMGMVLGENRQKLFKQYVREYKKMPEEAFAERFGDIF
;
A
#
# COMPACT_ATOMS: atom_id res chain seq x y z
N MET A 1 -32.36 -78.57 5.56
CA MET A 1 -30.94 -78.35 5.21
C MET A 1 -30.89 -77.17 4.26
N ASN A 2 -30.99 -75.88 4.77
CA ASN A 2 -30.78 -74.69 3.90
C ASN A 2 -30.50 -73.43 4.70
N SER A 3 -29.86 -73.52 5.88
CA SER A 3 -29.57 -72.33 6.70
C SER A 3 -28.12 -71.75 6.56
N GLY A 4 -27.22 -72.58 5.96
CA GLY A 4 -25.81 -72.19 5.86
C GLY A 4 -25.40 -71.26 4.72
N LYS A 5 -26.24 -71.19 3.66
CA LYS A 5 -25.90 -70.33 2.46
C LYS A 5 -26.33 -68.86 2.58
N THR A 6 -27.29 -68.60 3.46
CA THR A 6 -27.78 -67.17 3.65
C THR A 6 -26.88 -66.37 4.59
N MET A 7 -26.26 -67.02 5.58
CA MET A 7 -25.34 -66.36 6.50
C MET A 7 -24.02 -65.96 5.86
N LEU A 8 -23.52 -66.67 4.86
CA LEU A 8 -22.25 -66.39 4.18
C LEU A 8 -22.38 -65.19 3.19
N LYS A 9 -23.58 -64.91 2.67
CA LYS A 9 -23.84 -63.81 1.82
C LYS A 9 -23.97 -62.46 2.59
N ILE A 10 -24.50 -62.53 3.82
CA ILE A 10 -24.65 -61.30 4.66
C ILE A 10 -23.29 -60.88 5.21
N THR A 11 -22.42 -61.82 5.59
CA THR A 11 -21.05 -61.48 6.08
C THR A 11 -20.15 -60.88 4.99
N ARG A 12 -20.31 -61.33 3.73
CA ARG A 12 -19.57 -60.70 2.60
C ARG A 12 -20.05 -59.30 2.27
N CYS A 13 -21.33 -58.98 2.44
CA CYS A 13 -21.89 -57.69 2.18
C CYS A 13 -21.48 -56.66 3.27
N LEU A 14 -21.43 -57.07 4.55
CA LEU A 14 -20.94 -56.22 5.65
C LEU A 14 -19.43 -55.92 5.54
N TYR A 15 -18.62 -56.89 5.08
CA TYR A 15 -17.18 -56.67 4.91
C TYR A 15 -16.87 -55.73 3.75
N CYS A 16 -17.66 -55.78 2.66
CA CYS A 16 -17.52 -54.78 1.56
C CYS A 16 -18.00 -53.40 1.96
N MET A 17 -19.05 -53.24 2.78
CA MET A 17 -19.47 -51.94 3.30
C MET A 17 -18.45 -51.36 4.29
N LEU A 18 -17.82 -52.18 5.14
CA LEU A 18 -16.79 -51.67 6.07
C LEU A 18 -15.51 -51.25 5.36
N LEU A 19 -15.13 -51.91 4.25
CA LEU A 19 -13.98 -51.51 3.43
C LEU A 19 -14.25 -50.23 2.60
N CYS A 20 -15.48 -49.99 2.16
CA CYS A 20 -15.85 -48.74 1.50
C CYS A 20 -15.89 -47.55 2.47
N PHE A 21 -16.26 -47.75 3.75
CA PHE A 21 -16.27 -46.68 4.76
C PHE A 21 -14.85 -46.28 5.23
N LEU A 22 -13.88 -47.23 5.20
CA LEU A 22 -12.49 -46.95 5.52
C LEU A 22 -11.73 -46.23 4.39
N PHE A 23 -12.20 -46.36 3.14
CA PHE A 23 -11.58 -45.67 1.99
C PHE A 23 -12.02 -44.23 1.82
N PHE A 24 -13.15 -43.83 2.43
CA PHE A 24 -13.63 -42.42 2.38
C PHE A 24 -13.09 -41.53 3.51
N PHE A 25 -12.38 -42.12 4.52
CA PHE A 25 -11.88 -41.37 5.68
C PHE A 25 -10.37 -41.21 5.72
N THR A 26 -9.66 -41.64 4.69
CA THR A 26 -8.22 -41.37 4.52
C THR A 26 -8.00 -40.50 3.31
N MET A 27 -8.69 -39.35 3.23
CA MET A 27 -8.12 -38.24 2.50
C MET A 27 -6.87 -37.82 3.29
N PRO A 28 -5.69 -37.85 2.67
CA PRO A 28 -4.47 -37.54 3.39
C PRO A 28 -4.54 -36.11 3.87
N LEU A 29 -4.35 -35.88 5.19
CA LEU A 29 -4.15 -34.54 5.77
C LEU A 29 -3.09 -33.73 4.99
N ALA A 30 -2.25 -34.39 4.21
CA ALA A 30 -1.27 -33.78 3.32
C ALA A 30 -1.88 -33.02 2.11
N GLU A 31 -3.09 -33.37 1.67
CA GLU A 31 -3.73 -32.64 0.57
C GLU A 31 -4.49 -31.40 1.06
N ALA A 32 -5.03 -31.45 2.28
CA ALA A 32 -5.56 -30.28 2.96
C ALA A 32 -4.45 -29.28 3.35
N ALA A 33 -3.27 -29.77 3.72
CA ALA A 33 -2.09 -28.94 3.97
C ALA A 33 -1.47 -28.38 2.67
N LYS A 34 -1.65 -29.03 1.52
CA LYS A 34 -1.21 -28.52 0.22
C LYS A 34 -2.15 -27.47 -0.36
N ALA A 35 -3.44 -27.50 -0.03
CA ALA A 35 -4.40 -26.45 -0.41
C ALA A 35 -4.18 -25.15 0.38
N SER A 36 -3.54 -25.17 1.55
CA SER A 36 -3.21 -23.98 2.35
C SER A 36 -1.87 -23.32 1.99
N THR A 37 -1.10 -23.89 1.07
CA THR A 37 0.10 -23.29 0.47
C THR A 37 -0.18 -22.65 -0.91
N GLU A 38 -1.45 -22.39 -1.26
CA GLU A 38 -1.73 -21.42 -2.30
C GLU A 38 -1.19 -20.08 -1.81
N THR A 39 -0.10 -19.71 -2.41
CA THR A 39 0.67 -18.48 -2.24
C THR A 39 -0.26 -17.32 -1.92
N ARG A 40 -0.30 -16.93 -0.64
CA ARG A 40 -0.85 -15.65 -0.20
C ARG A 40 -0.36 -14.61 -1.18
N ALA A 41 -1.26 -13.98 -1.92
CA ALA A 41 -0.86 -13.07 -2.98
C ALA A 41 0.06 -12.03 -2.35
N ALA A 42 1.30 -11.97 -2.82
CA ALA A 42 2.32 -11.16 -2.20
C ALA A 42 1.85 -9.69 -2.17
N PHE A 43 1.87 -9.09 -1.00
CA PHE A 43 1.51 -7.67 -0.81
C PHE A 43 2.34 -6.81 -1.78
N PRO A 44 1.73 -5.85 -2.51
CA PRO A 44 2.45 -5.02 -3.46
C PRO A 44 3.43 -4.09 -2.76
N ALA A 45 4.58 -3.86 -3.35
CA ALA A 45 5.49 -2.83 -2.87
C ALA A 45 4.80 -1.46 -2.95
N VAL A 46 4.92 -0.66 -1.89
CA VAL A 46 4.42 0.71 -1.83
C VAL A 46 5.61 1.67 -1.88
N LEU A 47 5.71 2.45 -2.95
CA LEU A 47 6.80 3.39 -3.17
C LEU A 47 6.39 4.77 -2.67
N MET A 48 7.23 5.40 -1.87
CA MET A 48 7.02 6.74 -1.31
C MET A 48 8.01 7.74 -1.92
N TYR A 49 7.51 8.63 -2.73
CA TYR A 49 8.19 9.80 -3.25
C TYR A 49 7.69 11.05 -2.53
N HIS A 50 8.41 12.16 -2.68
CA HIS A 50 7.95 13.49 -2.27
C HIS A 50 7.97 14.41 -3.48
N ASP A 51 9.13 14.90 -3.89
CA ASP A 51 9.25 15.80 -5.03
C ASP A 51 10.09 15.20 -6.16
N ILE A 52 9.75 15.57 -7.39
CA ILE A 52 10.55 15.25 -8.57
C ILE A 52 11.17 16.56 -9.09
N LYS A 53 12.49 16.54 -9.24
CA LYS A 53 13.26 17.74 -9.64
C LYS A 53 14.19 17.41 -10.80
N THR A 54 14.58 18.44 -11.55
CA THR A 54 15.70 18.31 -12.52
C THR A 54 17.04 18.25 -11.78
N ARG A 55 17.16 18.95 -10.65
CA ARG A 55 18.32 18.94 -9.74
C ARG A 55 17.83 18.82 -8.31
N PRO A 56 18.18 17.78 -7.58
CA PRO A 56 17.80 17.62 -6.18
C PRO A 56 18.36 18.75 -5.33
N LEU A 57 17.57 19.23 -4.37
CA LEU A 57 17.97 20.24 -3.41
C LEU A 57 18.16 19.65 -2.00
N ASN A 58 17.57 18.48 -1.78
CA ASN A 58 17.59 17.79 -0.48
C ASN A 58 17.41 16.28 -0.66
N ASN A 59 17.36 15.55 0.46
CA ASN A 59 17.23 14.09 0.47
C ASN A 59 15.82 13.59 0.12
N PHE A 60 14.82 14.46 0.00
CA PHE A 60 13.46 14.09 -0.39
C PHE A 60 13.27 14.09 -1.89
N ASP A 61 14.14 14.78 -2.61
CA ASP A 61 14.04 14.94 -4.04
C ASP A 61 14.56 13.72 -4.80
N VAL A 62 13.81 13.30 -5.80
CA VAL A 62 14.26 12.35 -6.80
C VAL A 62 14.43 13.06 -8.14
N THR A 63 15.53 12.80 -8.86
CA THR A 63 15.69 13.40 -10.17
C THR A 63 14.64 12.87 -11.14
N ARG A 64 14.20 13.72 -12.08
CA ARG A 64 13.31 13.28 -13.16
C ARG A 64 13.91 12.12 -13.94
N GLU A 65 15.22 12.12 -14.15
CA GLU A 65 15.94 11.06 -14.86
C GLU A 65 15.83 9.73 -14.10
N ASP A 66 16.14 9.71 -12.80
CA ASP A 66 16.01 8.51 -11.95
C ASP A 66 14.57 8.01 -11.88
N PHE A 67 13.62 8.93 -11.71
CA PHE A 67 12.20 8.60 -11.70
C PHE A 67 11.76 7.93 -13.00
N CYS A 68 12.10 8.51 -14.15
CA CYS A 68 11.83 7.90 -15.46
C CYS A 68 12.45 6.51 -15.60
N ALA A 69 13.70 6.35 -15.19
CA ALA A 69 14.38 5.05 -15.24
C ALA A 69 13.73 4.00 -14.34
N GLN A 70 13.20 4.41 -13.16
CA GLN A 70 12.46 3.53 -12.26
C GLN A 70 11.11 3.11 -12.88
N LEU A 71 10.35 4.05 -13.45
CA LEU A 71 9.10 3.75 -14.14
C LEU A 71 9.31 2.83 -15.35
N ASP A 72 10.34 3.09 -16.16
CA ASP A 72 10.67 2.27 -17.33
C ASP A 72 11.05 0.85 -16.91
N TRP A 73 11.81 0.71 -15.82
CA TRP A 73 12.12 -0.61 -15.28
C TRP A 73 10.88 -1.36 -14.79
N LEU A 74 9.98 -0.69 -14.07
CA LEU A 74 8.71 -1.30 -13.64
C LEU A 74 7.92 -1.81 -14.85
N LYS A 75 7.78 -0.98 -15.88
CA LYS A 75 7.09 -1.33 -17.13
C LYS A 75 7.76 -2.52 -17.84
N GLN A 76 9.08 -2.46 -18.01
CA GLN A 76 9.86 -3.52 -18.67
C GLN A 76 9.76 -4.87 -17.93
N LYS A 77 9.66 -4.84 -16.59
CA LYS A 77 9.49 -6.04 -15.76
C LYS A 77 8.05 -6.51 -15.65
N GLY A 78 7.10 -5.82 -16.29
CA GLY A 78 5.68 -6.16 -16.29
C GLY A 78 5.01 -5.90 -14.94
N TYR A 79 5.47 -4.90 -14.18
CA TYR A 79 4.76 -4.45 -13.01
C TYR A 79 3.54 -3.61 -13.40
N ARG A 80 2.42 -3.87 -12.74
CA ARG A 80 1.21 -3.07 -12.83
C ARG A 80 1.16 -2.10 -11.65
N THR A 81 0.97 -0.81 -11.94
CA THR A 81 0.66 0.17 -10.90
C THR A 81 -0.81 0.10 -10.53
N LEU A 82 -1.11 0.20 -9.24
CA LEU A 82 -2.47 0.15 -8.72
C LEU A 82 -2.99 1.57 -8.45
N SER A 83 -4.28 1.79 -8.71
CA SER A 83 -4.98 2.93 -8.12
C SER A 83 -5.16 2.69 -6.61
N MET A 84 -5.47 3.74 -5.83
CA MET A 84 -5.77 3.59 -4.40
C MET A 84 -6.99 2.71 -4.16
N GLU A 85 -7.99 2.80 -5.03
CA GLU A 85 -9.19 1.96 -4.95
C GLU A 85 -8.86 0.48 -5.16
N GLU A 86 -8.10 0.15 -6.21
CA GLU A 86 -7.64 -1.23 -6.46
C GLU A 86 -6.78 -1.77 -5.32
N PHE A 87 -5.95 -0.93 -4.71
CA PHE A 87 -5.12 -1.31 -3.59
C PHE A 87 -5.97 -1.64 -2.34
N ILE A 88 -6.93 -0.77 -1.99
CA ILE A 88 -7.86 -1.00 -0.86
C ILE A 88 -8.73 -2.24 -1.09
N ASP A 89 -9.23 -2.43 -2.30
CA ASP A 89 -9.99 -3.62 -2.68
C ASP A 89 -9.14 -4.88 -2.56
N GLY A 90 -7.91 -4.84 -3.06
CA GLY A 90 -6.94 -5.93 -2.92
C GLY A 90 -6.65 -6.31 -1.47
N MET A 91 -6.51 -5.32 -0.58
CA MET A 91 -6.39 -5.57 0.87
C MET A 91 -7.64 -6.25 1.44
N SER A 92 -8.82 -5.79 1.02
CA SER A 92 -10.09 -6.33 1.51
C SER A 92 -10.31 -7.78 1.05
N LYS A 93 -9.90 -8.08 -0.17
CA LYS A 93 -9.97 -9.43 -0.77
C LYS A 93 -8.77 -10.30 -0.42
N GLN A 94 -7.77 -9.76 0.26
CA GLN A 94 -6.47 -10.42 0.51
C GLN A 94 -5.83 -10.98 -0.77
N SER A 95 -6.02 -10.29 -1.88
CA SER A 95 -5.60 -10.71 -3.20
C SER A 95 -5.17 -9.51 -4.05
N PHE A 96 -3.97 -9.59 -4.61
CA PHE A 96 -3.42 -8.57 -5.50
C PHE A 96 -2.99 -9.18 -6.82
N PRO A 97 -3.04 -8.44 -7.93
CA PRO A 97 -2.43 -8.88 -9.18
C PRO A 97 -0.95 -9.20 -8.99
N LYS A 98 -0.46 -10.24 -9.66
CA LYS A 98 0.98 -10.54 -9.67
C LYS A 98 1.75 -9.34 -10.20
N LYS A 99 2.93 -9.06 -9.58
CA LYS A 99 3.79 -7.93 -9.96
C LYS A 99 3.04 -6.59 -9.92
N SER A 100 2.29 -6.33 -8.87
CA SER A 100 1.68 -5.03 -8.61
C SER A 100 2.55 -4.15 -7.71
N VAL A 101 2.38 -2.84 -7.84
CA VAL A 101 3.07 -1.81 -7.06
C VAL A 101 2.13 -0.62 -6.88
N LEU A 102 2.19 0.03 -5.72
CA LEU A 102 1.51 1.30 -5.48
C LEU A 102 2.56 2.42 -5.49
N ILE A 103 2.36 3.44 -6.30
CA ILE A 103 3.21 4.63 -6.34
C ILE A 103 2.52 5.73 -5.53
N THR A 104 3.21 6.28 -4.53
CA THR A 104 2.69 7.36 -3.69
C THR A 104 3.64 8.53 -3.66
N PHE A 105 3.08 9.74 -3.51
CA PHE A 105 3.81 10.99 -3.32
C PHE A 105 3.24 11.70 -2.12
N ASP A 106 4.09 12.21 -1.24
CA ASP A 106 3.69 12.98 -0.08
C ASP A 106 3.86 14.47 -0.28
N ASP A 107 3.28 15.27 0.60
CA ASP A 107 3.34 16.72 0.73
C ASP A 107 2.60 17.53 -0.34
N GLY A 108 2.63 17.13 -1.58
CA GLY A 108 1.99 17.90 -2.66
C GLY A 108 2.89 18.99 -3.25
N TYR A 109 4.19 18.78 -3.35
CA TYR A 109 5.13 19.65 -4.03
C TYR A 109 4.75 19.85 -5.51
N GLU A 110 5.06 21.01 -6.08
CA GLU A 110 4.75 21.38 -7.47
C GLU A 110 5.37 20.39 -8.49
N GLY A 111 6.53 19.81 -8.20
CA GLY A 111 7.19 18.84 -9.07
C GLY A 111 6.37 17.58 -9.36
N ILE A 112 5.39 17.24 -8.51
CA ILE A 112 4.47 16.13 -8.80
C ILE A 112 3.59 16.44 -10.02
N TYR A 113 3.14 17.69 -10.17
CA TYR A 113 2.34 18.12 -11.31
C TYR A 113 3.20 18.38 -12.55
N LEU A 114 4.29 19.12 -12.41
CA LEU A 114 5.12 19.54 -13.54
C LEU A 114 5.97 18.42 -14.14
N LEU A 115 6.46 17.52 -13.32
CA LEU A 115 7.47 16.51 -13.74
C LEU A 115 6.99 15.06 -13.57
N ALA A 116 6.34 14.71 -12.44
CA ALA A 116 5.94 13.32 -12.21
C ALA A 116 4.70 12.93 -13.04
N ALA A 117 3.62 13.71 -12.97
CA ALA A 117 2.36 13.40 -13.62
C ALA A 117 2.48 13.21 -15.17
N PRO A 118 3.22 14.06 -15.91
CA PRO A 118 3.43 13.82 -17.34
C PRO A 118 4.13 12.49 -17.64
N GLU A 119 5.11 12.11 -16.84
CA GLU A 119 5.84 10.85 -17.06
C GLU A 119 5.01 9.61 -16.70
N LEU A 120 4.14 9.71 -15.68
CA LEU A 120 3.16 8.69 -15.33
C LEU A 120 2.12 8.50 -16.44
N ARG A 121 1.54 9.62 -16.94
CA ARG A 121 0.58 9.61 -18.08
C ARG A 121 1.16 8.95 -19.32
N LYS A 122 2.37 9.33 -19.70
CA LYS A 122 3.09 8.75 -20.86
C LYS A 122 3.22 7.22 -20.78
N ARG A 123 3.26 6.66 -19.57
CA ARG A 123 3.42 5.23 -19.32
C ARG A 123 2.11 4.53 -18.95
N ASN A 124 1.01 5.25 -18.85
CA ASN A 124 -0.29 4.78 -18.35
C ASN A 124 -0.16 4.15 -16.96
N MET A 125 0.47 4.87 -16.04
CA MET A 125 0.74 4.42 -14.67
C MET A 125 -0.07 5.18 -13.65
N HIS A 126 -0.68 4.45 -12.70
CA HIS A 126 -1.40 5.02 -11.58
C HIS A 126 -0.45 5.54 -10.49
N ALA A 127 -0.89 6.59 -9.81
CA ALA A 127 -0.25 7.09 -8.60
C ALA A 127 -1.27 7.71 -7.63
N THR A 128 -0.88 7.82 -6.36
CA THR A 128 -1.65 8.52 -5.31
C THR A 128 -0.83 9.69 -4.78
N PHE A 129 -1.44 10.87 -4.70
CA PHE A 129 -0.85 12.07 -4.15
C PHE A 129 -1.47 12.37 -2.78
N PHE A 130 -0.69 12.28 -1.71
CA PHE A 130 -1.09 12.65 -0.37
C PHE A 130 -0.81 14.14 -0.15
N ILE A 131 -1.88 14.90 0.00
CA ILE A 131 -1.85 16.37 0.03
C ILE A 131 -2.23 16.87 1.43
N PHE A 132 -1.52 17.86 1.95
CA PHE A 132 -2.00 18.62 3.10
C PHE A 132 -2.54 20.00 2.64
N PRO A 133 -3.82 20.29 2.87
CA PRO A 133 -4.52 21.44 2.32
C PRO A 133 -3.86 22.80 2.56
N LYS A 134 -3.20 22.99 3.72
CA LYS A 134 -2.52 24.27 4.03
C LYS A 134 -1.32 24.59 3.13
N ALA A 135 -0.82 23.63 2.36
CA ALA A 135 0.27 23.87 1.40
C ALA A 135 -0.23 24.36 0.03
N ILE A 136 -1.49 24.11 -0.31
CA ILE A 136 -2.04 24.46 -1.62
C ILE A 136 -1.89 25.96 -1.87
N ASP A 137 -1.47 26.34 -3.08
CA ASP A 137 -1.19 27.73 -3.49
C ASP A 137 -0.09 28.42 -2.67
N THR A 138 0.83 27.67 -2.04
CA THR A 138 1.90 28.23 -1.21
C THR A 138 3.30 27.87 -1.73
N ALA A 139 4.29 28.58 -1.18
CA ALA A 139 5.70 28.21 -1.25
C ALA A 139 6.27 28.25 0.18
N LEU A 140 6.37 27.10 0.84
CA LEU A 140 6.90 27.01 2.19
C LEU A 140 8.41 26.79 2.14
N LYS A 141 9.17 27.63 2.86
CA LYS A 141 10.65 27.55 2.90
C LYS A 141 11.31 27.55 1.51
N GLY A 142 10.68 28.20 0.51
CA GLY A 142 11.19 28.27 -0.86
C GLY A 142 10.85 27.06 -1.74
N TYR A 143 10.06 26.10 -1.25
CA TYR A 143 9.55 24.98 -2.02
C TYR A 143 8.12 25.29 -2.48
N PRO A 144 7.85 25.36 -3.80
CA PRO A 144 6.50 25.55 -4.31
C PRO A 144 5.68 24.25 -4.17
N TYR A 145 4.41 24.43 -3.84
CA TYR A 145 3.41 23.37 -3.79
C TYR A 145 2.42 23.51 -4.93
N VAL A 146 1.68 22.45 -5.21
CA VAL A 146 0.64 22.48 -6.23
C VAL A 146 -0.36 23.61 -5.96
N THR A 147 -0.77 24.28 -7.02
CA THR A 147 -1.87 25.22 -6.97
C THR A 147 -3.22 24.50 -6.90
N LEU A 148 -4.26 25.21 -6.47
CA LEU A 148 -5.62 24.70 -6.48
C LEU A 148 -6.05 24.21 -7.87
N LYS A 149 -5.64 24.91 -8.93
CA LYS A 149 -5.93 24.53 -10.31
C LYS A 149 -5.25 23.21 -10.66
N GLU A 150 -3.96 23.07 -10.38
CA GLU A 150 -3.18 21.87 -10.67
C GLU A 150 -3.70 20.65 -9.89
N LEU A 151 -4.06 20.84 -8.61
CA LEU A 151 -4.66 19.76 -7.83
C LEU A 151 -5.99 19.28 -8.42
N LYS A 152 -6.83 20.19 -8.90
CA LYS A 152 -8.08 19.82 -9.59
C LYS A 152 -7.82 19.07 -10.88
N GLU A 153 -6.80 19.46 -11.65
CA GLU A 153 -6.41 18.76 -12.87
C GLU A 153 -5.84 17.36 -12.57
N LEU A 154 -5.03 17.20 -11.52
CA LEU A 154 -4.58 15.90 -11.05
C LEU A 154 -5.77 15.03 -10.61
N ALA A 155 -6.68 15.60 -9.84
CA ALA A 155 -7.85 14.86 -9.35
C ALA A 155 -8.83 14.46 -10.47
N ALA A 156 -8.91 15.21 -11.56
CA ALA A 156 -9.75 14.89 -12.72
C ALA A 156 -9.19 13.71 -13.54
N ASP A 157 -7.89 13.48 -13.48
CA ASP A 157 -7.23 12.40 -14.23
C ASP A 157 -7.58 11.02 -13.64
N PRO A 158 -8.04 10.05 -14.44
CA PRO A 158 -8.37 8.71 -13.96
C PRO A 158 -7.16 7.89 -13.48
N LEU A 159 -5.95 8.28 -13.86
CA LEU A 159 -4.72 7.62 -13.41
C LEU A 159 -4.36 7.99 -11.96
N PHE A 160 -4.92 9.09 -11.43
CA PHE A 160 -4.46 9.64 -10.17
C PHE A 160 -5.53 9.61 -9.08
N SER A 161 -5.10 9.26 -7.89
CA SER A 161 -5.89 9.31 -6.67
C SER A 161 -5.35 10.42 -5.76
N ILE A 162 -6.25 11.11 -5.06
CA ILE A 162 -5.85 12.08 -4.03
C ILE A 162 -6.08 11.44 -2.66
N GLY A 163 -5.06 11.47 -1.83
CA GLY A 163 -5.08 11.08 -0.42
C GLY A 163 -4.84 12.29 0.49
N SER A 164 -5.09 12.11 1.78
CA SER A 164 -4.81 13.15 2.78
C SER A 164 -3.43 12.97 3.40
N HIS A 165 -2.76 14.09 3.66
CA HIS A 165 -1.55 14.16 4.48
C HIS A 165 -1.77 15.06 5.71
N THR A 166 -2.97 14.91 6.35
CA THR A 166 -3.52 15.80 7.39
C THR A 166 -3.83 17.21 6.87
N MET A 167 -4.30 18.12 7.71
CA MET A 167 -4.63 19.48 7.30
C MET A 167 -3.39 20.36 7.16
N SER A 168 -2.41 20.24 8.08
CA SER A 168 -1.26 21.12 8.22
C SER A 168 0.07 20.45 8.49
N HIS A 169 0.13 19.13 8.37
CA HIS A 169 1.36 18.34 8.51
C HIS A 169 2.02 18.38 9.90
N PRO A 170 1.28 18.21 11.03
CA PRO A 170 1.87 18.11 12.36
C PRO A 170 2.30 16.69 12.70
N TYR A 171 3.12 16.54 13.75
CA TYR A 171 3.28 15.27 14.45
C TYR A 171 1.97 14.93 15.19
N LEU A 172 1.22 13.93 14.71
CA LEU A 172 -0.12 13.62 15.21
C LEU A 172 -0.14 13.11 16.65
N THR A 173 0.95 12.50 17.12
CA THR A 173 1.06 12.03 18.52
C THR A 173 1.39 13.16 19.50
N GLN A 174 1.79 14.34 19.00
CA GLN A 174 2.27 15.46 19.83
C GLN A 174 1.25 16.60 19.97
N ILE A 175 0.06 16.46 19.38
CA ILE A 175 -1.01 17.45 19.45
C ILE A 175 -2.20 16.95 20.29
N SER A 176 -3.04 17.87 20.72
CA SER A 176 -4.23 17.53 21.52
C SER A 176 -5.21 16.63 20.76
N PRO A 177 -6.05 15.84 21.44
CA PRO A 177 -7.06 15.01 20.78
C PRO A 177 -8.01 15.81 19.88
N GLN A 178 -8.37 17.01 20.28
CA GLN A 178 -9.26 17.89 19.49
C GLN A 178 -8.59 18.40 18.22
N GLU A 179 -7.30 18.76 18.28
CA GLU A 179 -6.51 19.13 17.11
C GLU A 179 -6.30 17.95 16.18
N LYS A 180 -5.97 16.77 16.73
CA LYS A 180 -5.81 15.53 15.98
C LYS A 180 -7.05 15.21 15.16
N LYS A 181 -8.24 15.27 15.79
CA LYS A 181 -9.50 15.06 15.10
C LYS A 181 -9.69 16.03 13.93
N LYS A 182 -9.42 17.33 14.13
CA LYS A 182 -9.49 18.34 13.06
C LYS A 182 -8.48 18.07 11.95
N GLU A 183 -7.23 17.79 12.29
CA GLU A 183 -6.18 17.50 11.30
C GLU A 183 -6.58 16.33 10.38
N ILE A 184 -7.23 15.31 10.92
CA ILE A 184 -7.62 14.10 10.21
C ILE A 184 -8.95 14.28 9.47
N SER A 185 -10.01 14.73 10.16
CA SER A 185 -11.36 14.80 9.58
C SER A 185 -11.53 15.98 8.63
N ASP A 186 -11.01 17.17 9.00
CA ASP A 186 -11.20 18.37 8.19
C ASP A 186 -10.39 18.32 6.90
N SER A 187 -9.19 17.70 6.91
CA SER A 187 -8.41 17.48 5.69
C SER A 187 -9.15 16.59 4.69
N LYS A 188 -9.77 15.50 5.17
CA LYS A 188 -10.61 14.64 4.34
C LYS A 188 -11.75 15.42 3.70
N ALA A 189 -12.56 16.08 4.53
CA ALA A 189 -13.73 16.83 4.09
C ALA A 189 -13.34 17.94 3.10
N TYR A 190 -12.23 18.66 3.35
CA TYR A 190 -11.72 19.70 2.48
C TYR A 190 -11.32 19.13 1.10
N LEU A 191 -10.51 18.08 1.06
CA LEU A 191 -10.05 17.48 -0.18
C LEU A 191 -11.19 16.85 -0.97
N GLU A 192 -12.15 16.18 -0.31
CA GLU A 192 -13.35 15.64 -0.96
C GLU A 192 -14.22 16.73 -1.58
N LYS A 193 -14.46 17.83 -0.86
CA LYS A 193 -15.17 19.00 -1.39
C LYS A 193 -14.46 19.61 -2.59
N LEU A 194 -13.13 19.65 -2.54
CA LEU A 194 -12.31 20.27 -3.56
C LEU A 194 -12.27 19.46 -4.86
N THR A 195 -12.13 18.12 -4.72
CA THR A 195 -11.91 17.21 -5.85
C THR A 195 -13.19 16.58 -6.36
N GLY A 196 -14.27 16.58 -5.56
CA GLY A 196 -15.50 15.86 -5.85
C GLY A 196 -15.35 14.34 -5.79
N LYS A 197 -14.25 13.83 -5.26
CA LYS A 197 -13.94 12.40 -5.19
C LYS A 197 -13.70 11.97 -3.74
N PRO A 198 -14.00 10.70 -3.38
CA PRO A 198 -13.71 10.18 -2.03
C PRO A 198 -12.20 10.19 -1.73
N VAL A 199 -11.84 10.62 -0.53
CA VAL A 199 -10.48 10.54 0.02
C VAL A 199 -10.46 9.39 1.03
N THR A 200 -9.95 8.25 0.61
CA THR A 200 -10.06 6.99 1.37
C THR A 200 -8.80 6.61 2.13
N ALA A 201 -7.70 7.31 1.90
CA ALA A 201 -6.40 7.00 2.48
C ALA A 201 -5.73 8.25 3.07
N LEU A 202 -4.96 8.04 4.16
CA LEU A 202 -4.12 9.07 4.77
C LEU A 202 -2.71 8.55 4.91
N ALA A 203 -1.70 9.38 4.57
CA ALA A 203 -0.32 9.15 4.95
C ALA A 203 -0.01 9.96 6.22
N TYR A 204 0.65 9.33 7.19
CA TYR A 204 1.02 10.00 8.44
C TYR A 204 2.21 10.91 8.21
N PRO A 205 2.11 12.23 8.55
CA PRO A 205 3.27 13.11 8.58
C PRO A 205 4.40 12.50 9.41
N TYR A 206 5.62 12.48 8.88
CA TYR A 206 6.81 11.90 9.52
C TYR A 206 6.70 10.39 9.83
N GLY A 207 5.66 9.71 9.38
CA GLY A 207 5.33 8.35 9.79
C GLY A 207 4.88 8.26 11.26
N ASP A 208 4.45 9.39 11.86
CA ASP A 208 4.11 9.50 13.28
C ASP A 208 2.65 9.12 13.53
N TYR A 209 2.43 7.99 14.22
CA TYR A 209 1.10 7.50 14.59
C TYR A 209 1.16 6.60 15.82
N ASP A 210 0.02 6.48 16.48
CA ASP A 210 -0.25 5.57 17.59
C ASP A 210 -1.69 5.01 17.50
N ALA A 211 -2.09 4.22 18.47
CA ALA A 211 -3.43 3.65 18.52
C ALA A 211 -4.54 4.72 18.54
N SER A 212 -4.29 5.89 19.14
CA SER A 212 -5.24 6.99 19.17
C SER A 212 -5.40 7.65 17.80
N VAL A 213 -4.31 7.82 17.06
CA VAL A 213 -4.34 8.32 15.67
C VAL A 213 -5.10 7.36 14.77
N ILE A 214 -4.85 6.05 14.90
CA ILE A 214 -5.57 5.03 14.13
C ILE A 214 -7.08 5.05 14.45
N ALA A 215 -7.45 5.25 15.72
CA ALA A 215 -8.86 5.36 16.11
C ALA A 215 -9.55 6.55 15.42
N GLU A 216 -8.88 7.71 15.37
CA GLU A 216 -9.41 8.89 14.66
C GLU A 216 -9.51 8.67 13.14
N LEU A 217 -8.54 7.97 12.51
CA LEU A 217 -8.65 7.61 11.10
C LEU A 217 -9.89 6.75 10.83
N LYS A 218 -10.15 5.76 11.67
CA LYS A 218 -11.32 4.88 11.57
C LYS A 218 -12.63 5.69 11.74
N GLU A 219 -12.69 6.57 12.75
CA GLU A 219 -13.85 7.43 13.00
C GLU A 219 -14.11 8.38 11.82
N ALA A 220 -13.07 8.97 11.24
CA ALA A 220 -13.15 9.82 10.06
C ALA A 220 -13.51 9.04 8.76
N GLY A 221 -13.55 7.71 8.81
CA GLY A 221 -13.96 6.86 7.69
C GLY A 221 -12.85 6.64 6.64
N TYR A 222 -11.58 6.84 6.99
CA TYR A 222 -10.50 6.39 6.14
C TYR A 222 -10.44 4.86 6.07
N LYS A 223 -10.00 4.33 4.96
CA LYS A 223 -9.90 2.89 4.70
C LYS A 223 -8.47 2.35 4.77
N ALA A 224 -7.47 3.24 4.75
CA ALA A 224 -6.07 2.89 4.84
C ALA A 224 -5.24 4.01 5.46
N GLY A 225 -4.20 3.64 6.24
CA GLY A 225 -3.20 4.53 6.80
C GLY A 225 -1.79 4.11 6.36
N PHE A 226 -0.99 5.05 5.87
CA PHE A 226 0.34 4.81 5.32
C PHE A 226 1.41 5.39 6.25
N ALA A 227 2.31 4.53 6.70
CA ALA A 227 3.48 4.88 7.49
C ALA A 227 4.71 5.11 6.59
N VAL A 228 5.82 5.53 7.18
CA VAL A 228 7.11 5.63 6.48
C VAL A 228 7.84 4.29 6.56
N ASN A 229 7.97 3.76 7.76
CA ASN A 229 8.47 2.43 8.06
C ASN A 229 7.52 1.79 9.06
N ASP A 230 7.53 0.48 9.15
CA ASP A 230 6.71 -0.20 10.13
C ASP A 230 7.29 0.02 11.54
N ARG A 231 6.77 1.03 12.22
CA ARG A 231 6.89 1.16 13.68
C ARG A 231 5.70 0.51 14.36
N GLY A 232 5.04 -0.43 13.65
CA GLY A 232 3.78 -1.03 14.06
C GLY A 232 3.85 -1.58 15.47
N THR A 233 2.91 -1.16 16.28
CA THR A 233 2.51 -1.96 17.42
C THR A 233 1.92 -3.24 16.85
N ALA A 234 2.52 -4.39 17.15
CA ALA A 234 2.22 -5.72 16.62
C ALA A 234 0.74 -6.17 16.72
N ASN A 235 -0.14 -5.31 17.22
CA ASN A 235 -1.56 -5.57 17.46
C ASN A 235 -2.53 -4.78 16.55
N GLU A 236 -2.01 -3.89 15.65
CA GLU A 236 -2.88 -3.09 14.80
C GLU A 236 -3.04 -3.73 13.41
N PRO A 237 -4.24 -3.59 12.80
CA PRO A 237 -4.44 -4.12 11.45
C PRO A 237 -3.47 -3.49 10.46
N ALA A 238 -2.75 -4.29 9.69
CA ALA A 238 -1.82 -3.85 8.64
C ALA A 238 -2.41 -2.78 7.68
N ARG A 239 -3.74 -2.66 7.64
CA ARG A 239 -4.48 -1.67 6.85
C ARG A 239 -4.21 -0.21 7.28
N TYR A 240 -3.90 0.02 8.56
CA TYR A 240 -3.67 1.37 9.11
C TYR A 240 -2.20 1.61 9.51
N SER A 241 -1.31 0.71 9.12
CA SER A 241 0.14 0.80 9.34
C SER A 241 0.92 0.31 8.12
N ILE A 242 0.48 0.71 6.91
CA ILE A 242 1.06 0.23 5.67
C ILE A 242 2.46 0.82 5.50
N PRO A 243 3.52 -0.02 5.53
CA PRO A 243 4.88 0.45 5.36
C PRO A 243 5.15 0.84 3.91
N ARG A 244 6.09 1.77 3.71
CA ARG A 244 6.45 2.25 2.38
C ARG A 244 7.96 2.28 2.17
N ILE A 245 8.39 2.08 0.93
CA ILE A 245 9.78 2.20 0.52
C ILE A 245 10.06 3.67 0.21
N TYR A 246 10.91 4.30 1.00
CA TYR A 246 11.31 5.69 0.81
C TYR A 246 12.28 5.84 -0.37
N MET A 247 11.88 6.60 -1.38
CA MET A 247 12.61 6.69 -2.64
C MET A 247 13.64 7.83 -2.68
N GLY A 248 13.51 8.86 -1.85
CA GLY A 248 14.42 10.00 -1.80
C GLY A 248 15.82 9.68 -1.29
N MET A 249 15.96 8.69 -0.40
CA MET A 249 17.26 8.31 0.18
C MET A 249 18.10 7.34 -0.63
N VAL A 250 17.57 6.91 -1.77
CA VAL A 250 18.35 6.05 -2.68
C VAL A 250 19.38 6.92 -3.42
N LEU A 251 20.31 7.55 -2.69
CA LEU A 251 21.33 8.43 -3.22
C LEU A 251 22.58 7.68 -3.72
N GLY A 252 23.27 8.20 -4.74
CA GLY A 252 24.53 7.69 -5.25
C GLY A 252 24.43 6.76 -6.45
N GLU A 253 25.56 6.22 -6.89
CA GLU A 253 25.71 5.39 -8.09
C GLU A 253 24.89 4.08 -8.07
N ASN A 254 24.46 3.64 -6.88
CA ASN A 254 23.70 2.43 -6.68
C ASN A 254 22.16 2.60 -6.66
N ARG A 255 21.61 3.81 -6.90
CA ARG A 255 20.16 4.12 -6.79
C ARG A 255 19.28 3.11 -7.50
N GLN A 256 19.57 2.85 -8.78
CA GLN A 256 18.77 1.91 -9.58
C GLN A 256 18.91 0.46 -9.10
N LYS A 257 20.06 0.07 -8.56
CA LYS A 257 20.28 -1.27 -8.00
C LYS A 257 19.48 -1.45 -6.72
N LEU A 258 19.52 -0.48 -5.80
CA LEU A 258 18.77 -0.49 -4.55
C LEU A 258 17.25 -0.48 -4.81
N PHE A 259 16.75 0.38 -5.71
CA PHE A 259 15.36 0.38 -6.12
C PHE A 259 14.90 -1.00 -6.60
N LYS A 260 15.65 -1.60 -7.53
CA LYS A 260 15.34 -2.94 -8.06
C LYS A 260 15.34 -4.01 -6.98
N GLN A 261 16.28 -3.91 -6.05
CA GLN A 261 16.37 -4.82 -4.90
C GLN A 261 15.15 -4.65 -4.00
N TYR A 262 14.82 -3.44 -3.58
CA TYR A 262 13.70 -3.16 -2.67
C TYR A 262 12.35 -3.61 -3.24
N VAL A 263 12.07 -3.33 -4.50
CA VAL A 263 10.83 -3.79 -5.15
C VAL A 263 10.76 -5.32 -5.24
N ARG A 264 11.88 -6.01 -5.42
CA ARG A 264 11.92 -7.48 -5.48
C ARG A 264 11.83 -8.12 -4.10
N GLU A 265 12.50 -7.56 -3.11
CA GLU A 265 12.64 -8.12 -1.77
C GLU A 265 11.44 -7.77 -0.88
N TYR A 266 10.72 -6.69 -1.16
CA TYR A 266 9.50 -6.30 -0.43
C TYR A 266 8.52 -7.47 -0.25
N LYS A 267 8.46 -8.37 -1.22
CA LYS A 267 7.63 -9.57 -1.18
C LYS A 267 8.16 -10.68 -0.27
N LYS A 268 9.42 -10.60 0.14
CA LYS A 268 10.14 -11.65 0.87
C LYS A 268 10.52 -11.22 2.29
N MET A 269 10.42 -9.92 2.59
CA MET A 269 10.80 -9.42 3.90
C MET A 269 9.73 -9.81 4.92
N PRO A 270 10.09 -10.55 5.98
CA PRO A 270 9.32 -10.57 7.20
C PRO A 270 9.22 -9.14 7.73
N GLU A 271 8.14 -8.83 8.41
CA GLU A 271 7.83 -7.51 8.97
C GLU A 271 9.00 -6.96 9.83
N GLU A 272 9.62 -7.82 10.63
CA GLU A 272 10.81 -7.52 11.46
C GLU A 272 12.05 -7.12 10.64
N ALA A 273 12.31 -7.80 9.52
CA ALA A 273 13.46 -7.50 8.66
C ALA A 273 13.30 -6.19 7.87
N PHE A 274 12.08 -5.72 7.67
CA PHE A 274 11.81 -4.43 7.05
C PHE A 274 12.18 -3.28 8.00
N ALA A 275 11.76 -3.37 9.26
CA ALA A 275 12.07 -2.39 10.30
C ALA A 275 13.59 -2.31 10.58
N GLU A 276 14.27 -3.45 10.69
CA GLU A 276 15.72 -3.52 10.92
C GLU A 276 16.52 -2.90 9.76
N ARG A 277 16.08 -3.09 8.52
CA ARG A 277 16.82 -2.63 7.34
C ARG A 277 16.55 -1.18 6.94
N PHE A 278 15.40 -0.62 7.32
CA PHE A 278 14.95 0.73 6.95
C PHE A 278 14.74 1.64 8.16
N GLY A 279 14.74 1.09 9.37
CA GLY A 279 14.51 1.84 10.61
C GLY A 279 15.61 2.86 10.96
N ASP A 280 16.84 2.64 10.52
CA ASP A 280 18.00 3.52 10.81
C ASP A 280 18.15 4.69 9.83
N ILE A 281 17.17 4.90 8.97
CA ILE A 281 17.25 5.90 7.90
C ILE A 281 16.66 7.26 8.33
N PHE A 282 16.11 7.38 9.56
CA PHE A 282 15.49 8.60 10.10
C PHE A 282 16.06 9.04 11.46
#